data_c14afbe8a73ed8ffdd1bf240bfa1eae0
#
_entry.id   c14afbe8a73ed8ffdd1bf240bfa1eae0
#
_cell.length_a   1.000
_cell.length_b   1.000
_cell.length_c   1.000
_cell.angle_alpha   90.00
_cell.angle_beta   90.00
_cell.angle_gamma   90.00
#
_symmetry.space_group_name_H-M   'P 1'
#
loop_
_entity.id
_entity.type
_entity.pdbx_description
1 polymer ?
#
loop_
_entity_poly.entity_id
_entity_poly.type
_entity_poly.pdbx_seq_one_letter_code
_entity_poly.pdbx_strand_id
1 'polypeptide(L)'
;KQEIAGRTSLVNYSFYLGATRDNIGEIKRVDPRTTCGIKAFMGSSTGNMLIDSIPALERLFAESPLLIATHCEDTPTINHNLALYKAKYGDDIPPQYHPLIRSRLCSIAETGWRKKSPARLVYIIFGSTTRLI
;
A
#
# COMPACT_ATOMS: atom_id res chain seq x y z
N LYS A 1 5.03 14.98 14.68
CA LYS A 1 4.50 15.29 13.35
C LYS A 1 3.31 16.24 13.43
N GLN A 2 2.29 15.98 14.25
CA GLN A 2 1.11 16.84 14.42
C GLN A 2 1.48 18.26 14.81
N GLU A 3 2.38 18.46 15.79
CA GLU A 3 2.85 19.78 16.21
C GLU A 3 3.54 20.54 15.07
N ILE A 4 4.36 19.87 14.28
CA ILE A 4 5.03 20.46 13.11
C ILE A 4 3.97 20.88 12.08
N ALA A 5 3.06 19.99 11.71
CA ALA A 5 2.02 20.28 10.75
C ALA A 5 1.11 21.43 11.22
N GLY A 6 0.76 21.47 12.50
CA GLY A 6 -0.04 22.55 13.08
C GLY A 6 0.60 23.93 12.99
N ARG A 7 1.94 23.99 12.90
CA ARG A 7 2.67 25.28 12.73
C ARG A 7 2.98 25.64 11.29
N THR A 8 3.04 24.65 10.39
CA THR A 8 3.57 24.86 9.04
C THR A 8 2.56 24.58 7.92
N SER A 9 1.46 23.88 8.21
CA SER A 9 0.47 23.57 7.18
C SER A 9 -0.44 24.77 6.89
N LEU A 10 -0.58 25.10 5.61
CA LEU A 10 -1.49 26.15 5.13
C LEU A 10 -2.90 25.61 4.81
N VAL A 11 -3.09 24.28 4.90
CA VAL A 11 -4.34 23.61 4.58
C VAL A 11 -4.69 22.59 5.66
N ASN A 12 -5.92 22.10 5.65
CA ASN A 12 -6.31 20.99 6.53
C ASN A 12 -5.44 19.77 6.28
N TYR A 13 -5.04 19.10 7.34
CA TYR A 13 -4.18 17.91 7.29
C TYR A 13 -4.68 16.83 8.22
N SER A 14 -4.31 15.61 7.94
CA SER A 14 -4.44 14.49 8.86
C SER A 14 -3.32 13.47 8.61
N PHE A 15 -3.21 12.48 9.48
CA PHE A 15 -2.17 11.46 9.39
C PHE A 15 -2.78 10.06 9.34
N TYR A 16 -2.11 9.17 8.61
CA TYR A 16 -2.35 7.74 8.70
C TYR A 16 -1.43 7.11 9.73
N LEU A 17 -1.94 6.14 10.48
CA LEU A 17 -1.10 5.22 11.23
C LEU A 17 -0.61 4.12 10.29
N GLY A 18 0.71 3.93 10.20
CA GLY A 18 1.30 2.86 9.43
C GLY A 18 1.05 1.50 10.09
N ALA A 19 0.51 0.55 9.32
CA ALA A 19 0.39 -0.83 9.76
C ALA A 19 1.71 -1.57 9.57
N THR A 20 2.03 -2.44 10.53
CA THR A 20 3.12 -3.42 10.49
C THR A 20 2.57 -4.81 10.83
N ARG A 21 3.41 -5.83 10.74
CA ARG A 21 3.00 -7.20 11.11
C ARG A 21 2.58 -7.32 12.60
N ASP A 22 3.11 -6.44 13.46
CA ASP A 22 3.09 -6.64 14.92
C ASP A 22 2.30 -5.57 15.67
N ASN A 23 1.86 -4.47 15.01
CA ASN A 23 1.23 -3.35 15.69
C ASN A 23 -0.30 -3.32 15.70
N ILE A 24 -0.95 -4.47 15.53
CA ILE A 24 -2.41 -4.56 15.55
C ILE A 24 -3.01 -4.02 16.87
N GLY A 25 -2.28 -4.17 17.98
CA GLY A 25 -2.68 -3.65 19.27
C GLY A 25 -2.78 -2.13 19.32
N GLU A 26 -1.86 -1.42 18.67
CA GLU A 26 -1.90 0.04 18.51
C GLU A 26 -3.01 0.45 17.55
N ILE A 27 -3.18 -0.28 16.45
CA ILE A 27 -4.24 -0.02 15.45
C ILE A 27 -5.62 -0.07 16.09
N LYS A 28 -5.88 -1.03 16.97
CA LYS A 28 -7.16 -1.15 17.68
C LYS A 28 -7.47 -0.01 18.65
N ARG A 29 -6.42 0.66 19.16
CA ARG A 29 -6.53 1.76 20.14
C ARG A 29 -6.41 3.15 19.50
N VAL A 30 -6.29 3.21 18.18
CA VAL A 30 -6.12 4.49 17.49
C VAL A 30 -7.32 5.42 17.71
N ASP A 31 -7.05 6.69 18.00
CA ASP A 31 -8.10 7.71 18.14
C ASP A 31 -8.54 8.22 16.76
N PRO A 32 -9.80 8.01 16.35
CA PRO A 32 -10.33 8.45 15.06
C PRO A 32 -10.39 9.98 14.92
N ARG A 33 -10.28 10.74 16.02
CA ARG A 33 -10.25 12.21 15.99
C ARG A 33 -8.91 12.77 15.54
N THR A 34 -7.83 11.98 15.68
CA THR A 34 -6.46 12.41 15.39
C THR A 34 -5.83 11.67 14.20
N THR A 35 -6.48 10.59 13.74
CA THR A 35 -5.96 9.70 12.70
C THR A 35 -7.06 9.42 11.69
N CYS A 36 -6.83 9.75 10.41
CA CYS A 36 -7.84 9.57 9.37
C CYS A 36 -7.96 8.14 8.84
N GLY A 37 -7.00 7.28 9.12
CA GLY A 37 -7.02 5.90 8.66
C GLY A 37 -5.72 5.16 8.96
N ILE A 38 -5.70 3.92 8.51
CA ILE A 38 -4.53 3.03 8.62
C ILE A 38 -3.90 2.89 7.24
N LYS A 39 -2.57 3.00 7.14
CA LYS A 39 -1.85 2.78 5.90
C LYS A 39 -1.15 1.41 5.92
N ALA A 40 -1.51 0.55 4.99
CA ALA A 40 -0.88 -0.76 4.81
C ALA A 40 -0.12 -0.83 3.48
N PHE A 41 1.08 -1.40 3.51
CA PHE A 41 1.87 -1.73 2.33
C PHE A 41 1.82 -3.24 2.11
N MET A 42 1.12 -3.66 1.06
CA MET A 42 0.98 -5.07 0.67
C MET A 42 1.99 -5.48 -0.42
N GLY A 43 2.70 -4.52 -0.98
CA GLY A 43 3.80 -4.69 -1.93
C GLY A 43 4.85 -3.63 -1.69
N SER A 44 5.98 -3.68 -2.38
CA SER A 44 7.11 -2.73 -2.32
C SER A 44 7.09 -1.72 -1.17
N SER A 45 7.79 -1.99 -0.10
CA SER A 45 7.94 -1.05 1.01
C SER A 45 9.36 -1.05 1.54
N THR A 46 9.72 0.02 2.24
CA THR A 46 11.02 0.15 2.93
C THR A 46 10.87 -0.17 4.41
N GLY A 47 11.93 -0.72 5.01
CA GLY A 47 11.93 -1.10 6.42
C GLY A 47 10.98 -2.26 6.72
N ASN A 48 10.36 -2.23 7.92
CA ASN A 48 9.45 -3.27 8.41
C ASN A 48 7.97 -3.02 8.11
N MET A 49 7.65 -2.08 7.21
CA MET A 49 6.28 -1.67 6.91
C MET A 49 5.56 -2.61 5.91
N LEU A 50 6.28 -3.58 5.32
CA LEU A 50 5.68 -4.54 4.40
C LEU A 50 4.83 -5.57 5.17
N ILE A 51 3.57 -5.70 4.79
CA ILE A 51 2.67 -6.75 5.27
C ILE A 51 2.38 -7.69 4.10
N ASP A 52 3.14 -8.76 4.00
CA ASP A 52 3.03 -9.80 2.97
C ASP A 52 2.42 -11.11 3.51
N SER A 53 2.15 -11.16 4.81
CA SER A 53 1.55 -12.30 5.48
C SER A 53 0.02 -12.23 5.40
N ILE A 54 -0.60 -13.23 4.79
CA ILE A 54 -2.06 -13.37 4.69
C ILE A 54 -2.75 -13.29 6.04
N PRO A 55 -2.33 -14.03 7.08
CA PRO A 55 -2.96 -13.95 8.40
C PRO A 55 -2.86 -12.56 9.04
N ALA A 56 -1.76 -11.84 8.83
CA ALA A 56 -1.61 -10.47 9.36
C ALA A 56 -2.55 -9.49 8.65
N LEU A 57 -2.73 -9.64 7.34
CA LEU A 57 -3.68 -8.85 6.55
C LEU A 57 -5.13 -9.16 6.96
N GLU A 58 -5.49 -10.43 7.11
CA GLU A 58 -6.83 -10.83 7.56
C GLU A 58 -7.16 -10.20 8.92
N ARG A 59 -6.23 -10.26 9.87
CA ARG A 59 -6.39 -9.60 11.17
C ARG A 59 -6.52 -8.09 11.03
N LEU A 60 -5.66 -7.45 10.25
CA LEU A 60 -5.72 -6.01 10.01
C LEU A 60 -7.07 -5.59 9.46
N PHE A 61 -7.57 -6.29 8.45
CA PHE A 61 -8.86 -5.98 7.83
C PHE A 61 -10.07 -6.28 8.71
N ALA A 62 -9.99 -7.31 9.56
CA ALA A 62 -11.06 -7.67 10.47
C ALA A 62 -11.12 -6.76 11.72
N GLU A 63 -9.97 -6.29 12.22
CA GLU A 63 -9.87 -5.66 13.54
C GLU A 63 -9.63 -4.14 13.47
N SER A 64 -9.39 -3.56 12.28
CA SER A 64 -9.19 -2.11 12.15
C SER A 64 -10.47 -1.33 12.39
N PRO A 65 -10.49 -0.36 13.33
CA PRO A 65 -11.63 0.50 13.57
C PRO A 65 -11.78 1.62 12.53
N LEU A 66 -10.74 1.84 11.72
CA LEU A 66 -10.66 2.91 10.74
C LEU A 66 -10.52 2.37 9.32
N LEU A 67 -10.77 3.27 8.38
CA LEU A 67 -10.48 3.08 6.97
C LEU A 67 -9.03 2.60 6.76
N ILE A 68 -8.84 1.61 5.90
CA ILE A 68 -7.52 1.12 5.51
C ILE A 68 -7.19 1.60 4.10
N ALA A 69 -6.11 2.36 3.96
CA ALA A 69 -5.52 2.73 2.69
C ALA A 69 -4.36 1.78 2.38
N THR A 70 -4.42 1.10 1.26
CA THR A 70 -3.42 0.10 0.87
C THR A 70 -2.56 0.57 -0.29
N HIS A 71 -1.30 0.15 -0.28
CA HIS A 71 -0.45 0.10 -1.46
C HIS A 71 -0.43 -1.37 -1.91
N CYS A 72 -1.04 -1.65 -3.05
CA CYS A 72 -1.28 -3.01 -3.53
C CYS A 72 -0.48 -3.25 -4.79
N GLU A 73 0.62 -3.98 -4.67
CA GLU A 73 1.38 -4.47 -5.81
C GLU A 73 1.80 -5.92 -5.57
N ASP A 74 1.58 -6.77 -6.57
CA ASP A 74 2.02 -8.17 -6.54
C ASP A 74 3.51 -8.26 -6.83
N THR A 75 4.32 -8.31 -5.78
CA THR A 75 5.78 -8.40 -5.87
C THR A 75 6.28 -9.60 -6.69
N PRO A 76 5.71 -10.81 -6.58
CA PRO A 76 6.09 -11.93 -7.44
C PRO A 76 5.95 -11.62 -8.93
N THR A 77 4.83 -11.06 -9.36
CA THR A 77 4.61 -10.68 -10.77
C THR A 77 5.58 -9.59 -11.22
N ILE A 78 5.83 -8.58 -10.38
CA ILE A 78 6.80 -7.52 -10.68
C ILE A 78 8.20 -8.11 -10.86
N ASN A 79 8.63 -8.97 -9.96
CA ASN A 79 9.97 -9.59 -10.02
C ASN A 79 10.11 -10.49 -11.25
N HIS A 80 9.07 -11.25 -11.59
CA HIS A 80 9.05 -12.05 -12.82
C HIS A 80 9.23 -11.16 -14.07
N ASN A 81 8.41 -10.12 -14.20
CA ASN A 81 8.51 -9.17 -15.32
C ASN A 81 9.88 -8.50 -15.36
N LEU A 82 10.38 -8.04 -14.20
CA LEU A 82 11.71 -7.41 -14.11
C LEU A 82 12.81 -8.35 -14.59
N ALA A 83 12.76 -9.63 -14.22
CA ALA A 83 13.74 -10.62 -14.67
C ALA A 83 13.73 -10.79 -16.21
N LEU A 84 12.54 -10.80 -16.84
CA LEU A 84 12.42 -10.87 -18.29
C LEU A 84 13.09 -9.66 -18.99
N TYR A 85 12.87 -8.46 -18.46
CA TYR A 85 13.48 -7.25 -19.04
C TYR A 85 14.97 -7.14 -18.73
N LYS A 86 15.42 -7.59 -17.56
CA LYS A 86 16.86 -7.69 -17.26
C LYS A 86 17.57 -8.69 -18.15
N ALA A 87 16.97 -9.80 -18.48
CA ALA A 87 17.54 -10.77 -19.43
C ALA A 87 17.76 -10.15 -20.84
N LYS A 88 16.92 -9.17 -21.23
CA LYS A 88 16.98 -8.52 -22.54
C LYS A 88 17.88 -7.28 -22.56
N TYR A 89 17.92 -6.49 -21.51
CA TYR A 89 18.55 -5.17 -21.47
C TYR A 89 19.66 -5.04 -20.41
N GLY A 90 19.92 -6.09 -19.62
CA GLY A 90 20.82 -5.99 -18.47
C GLY A 90 20.22 -5.11 -17.37
N ASP A 91 21.08 -4.37 -16.67
CA ASP A 91 20.65 -3.44 -15.63
C ASP A 91 20.17 -2.08 -16.17
N ASP A 92 20.42 -1.80 -17.45
CA ASP A 92 20.07 -0.53 -18.10
C ASP A 92 18.75 -0.65 -18.88
N ILE A 93 17.68 -0.96 -18.16
CA ILE A 93 16.34 -1.12 -18.74
C ILE A 93 15.77 0.25 -19.10
N PRO A 94 15.43 0.51 -20.40
CA PRO A 94 14.87 1.79 -20.80
C PRO A 94 13.57 2.13 -20.05
N PRO A 95 13.37 3.40 -19.62
CA PRO A 95 12.25 3.82 -18.77
C PRO A 95 10.85 3.51 -19.33
N GLN A 96 10.69 3.43 -20.66
CA GLN A 96 9.42 3.10 -21.31
C GLN A 96 8.89 1.70 -20.94
N TYR A 97 9.75 0.81 -20.44
CA TYR A 97 9.35 -0.54 -20.02
C TYR A 97 8.86 -0.60 -18.57
N HIS A 98 9.04 0.46 -17.79
CA HIS A 98 8.57 0.51 -16.40
C HIS A 98 7.05 0.18 -16.26
N PRO A 99 6.13 0.72 -17.10
CA PRO A 99 4.71 0.38 -17.03
C PRO A 99 4.41 -1.08 -17.43
N LEU A 100 5.30 -1.76 -18.12
CA LEU A 100 5.13 -3.17 -18.48
C LEU A 100 5.67 -4.08 -17.38
N ILE A 101 6.72 -3.70 -16.69
CA ILE A 101 7.25 -4.39 -15.51
C ILE A 101 6.23 -4.31 -14.38
N ARG A 102 5.71 -3.10 -14.09
CA ARG A 102 4.63 -2.86 -13.13
C ARG A 102 3.28 -2.79 -13.86
N SER A 103 2.94 -3.89 -14.51
CA SER A 103 1.73 -3.97 -15.34
C SER A 103 0.46 -3.88 -14.49
N ARG A 104 -0.66 -3.62 -15.14
CA ARG A 104 -1.98 -3.59 -14.50
C ARG A 104 -2.31 -4.90 -13.78
N LEU A 105 -1.77 -6.03 -14.24
CA LEU A 105 -1.94 -7.33 -13.59
C LEU A 105 -1.35 -7.37 -12.18
N CYS A 106 -0.24 -6.66 -11.95
CA CYS A 106 0.35 -6.56 -10.61
C CYS A 106 -0.59 -5.92 -9.57
N SER A 107 -1.46 -4.99 -10.01
CA SER A 107 -2.45 -4.35 -9.14
C SER A 107 -3.74 -5.16 -9.01
N ILE A 108 -4.11 -5.95 -10.03
CA ILE A 108 -5.35 -6.74 -10.03
C ILE A 108 -5.24 -7.94 -9.09
N ALA A 109 -4.08 -8.59 -9.05
CA ALA A 109 -3.86 -9.75 -8.17
C ALA A 109 -4.18 -9.43 -6.71
N GLU A 110 -3.86 -8.23 -6.25
CA GLU A 110 -4.10 -7.76 -4.89
C GLU A 110 -5.57 -7.36 -4.61
N THR A 111 -6.36 -7.04 -5.65
CA THR A 111 -7.76 -6.60 -5.47
C THR A 111 -8.71 -7.74 -5.05
N GLY A 112 -8.27 -8.98 -5.10
CA GLY A 112 -9.00 -10.16 -4.58
C GLY A 112 -9.34 -10.04 -3.08
N TRP A 113 -8.56 -9.29 -2.32
CA TRP A 113 -8.77 -9.01 -0.90
C TRP A 113 -10.01 -8.16 -0.63
N ARG A 114 -10.43 -7.34 -1.60
CA ARG A 114 -11.62 -6.49 -1.50
C ARG A 114 -12.90 -7.23 -1.14
N LYS A 115 -13.03 -8.46 -1.62
CA LYS A 115 -14.25 -9.27 -1.42
C LYS A 115 -14.30 -9.93 -0.04
N LYS A 116 -13.19 -9.97 0.69
CA LYS A 116 -13.05 -10.68 1.97
C LYS A 116 -13.14 -9.80 3.20
N SER A 117 -13.15 -8.47 3.04
CA SER A 117 -13.14 -7.56 4.18
C SER A 117 -14.47 -6.88 4.40
N PRO A 118 -15.02 -6.90 5.64
CA PRO A 118 -16.18 -6.12 6.03
C PRO A 118 -15.87 -4.62 6.22
N ALA A 119 -14.59 -4.24 6.32
CA ALA A 119 -14.19 -2.86 6.54
C ALA A 119 -14.41 -1.99 5.30
N ARG A 120 -14.73 -0.70 5.51
CA ARG A 120 -14.77 0.30 4.44
C ARG A 120 -13.35 0.50 3.90
N LEU A 121 -13.06 -0.11 2.75
CA LEU A 121 -11.77 0.00 2.08
C LEU A 121 -11.77 1.17 1.10
N VAL A 122 -10.77 2.03 1.23
CA VAL A 122 -10.34 2.93 0.17
C VAL A 122 -9.01 2.43 -0.37
N TYR A 123 -9.00 2.09 -1.64
CA TYR A 123 -7.78 1.74 -2.34
C TYR A 123 -7.10 3.01 -2.82
N ILE A 124 -5.87 3.22 -2.37
CA ILE A 124 -4.96 4.13 -3.04
C ILE A 124 -3.93 3.25 -3.72
N ILE A 125 -4.13 3.01 -5.00
CA ILE A 125 -3.13 2.36 -5.84
C ILE A 125 -2.12 3.44 -6.19
N PHE A 126 -0.99 3.46 -5.51
CA PHE A 126 0.20 4.15 -5.99
C PHE A 126 0.99 3.17 -6.86
N GLY A 127 0.51 2.93 -8.04
CA GLY A 127 1.23 2.20 -9.07
C GLY A 127 1.16 3.02 -10.33
N SER A 128 2.23 3.01 -11.12
CA SER A 128 2.48 3.79 -12.33
C SER A 128 1.22 4.37 -12.97
N THR A 129 1.20 5.66 -13.10
CA THR A 129 0.21 6.49 -13.75
C THR A 129 -0.21 5.88 -15.10
N THR A 130 -1.22 5.06 -15.12
CA THR A 130 -1.98 4.86 -16.33
C THR A 130 -3.12 5.85 -16.23
N ARG A 131 -3.09 6.89 -17.05
CA ARG A 131 -4.17 7.83 -17.23
C ARG A 131 -5.48 7.05 -17.35
N LEU A 132 -6.38 7.27 -16.42
CA LEU A 132 -7.79 7.15 -16.70
C LEU A 132 -8.19 8.45 -17.41
N ILE A 133 -8.36 8.37 -18.69
CA ILE A 133 -9.18 9.30 -19.47
C ILE A 133 -10.56 8.69 -19.52
#